data_d0d2bf334fe24e3d8d4cc0b4b5fd766c
#
_entry.id   d0d2bf334fe24e3d8d4cc0b4b5fd766c
#
_cell.length_a   1.000
_cell.length_b   1.000
_cell.length_c   1.000
_cell.angle_alpha   90.00
_cell.angle_beta   90.00
_cell.angle_gamma   90.00
#
_symmetry.space_group_name_H-M   'P 1'
#
loop_
_entity.id
_entity.type
_entity.pdbx_description
1 polymer ?
#
loop_
_entity_poly.entity_id
_entity_poly.type
_entity_poly.pdbx_seq_one_letter_code
_entity_poly.pdbx_strand_id
1 'polypeptide(L)'
;GSIGMGKTTTAGIFVKHGCALWDADKTVHKLYSKGGIAVKAISELFPTSVVNGSISRNELKVLLKEQPEKLKELEKIVHPLIQADRQNFLDQNVADIAVFDIPLLFETGLDKEMDKTVCVFTSARNQIERLKKRNDNSDNYYKELISKQMPSEEKCKLSDFTIETTSHEKV
;
A
#
# COMPACT_ATOMS: atom_id res chain seq x y z
N GLY A 1 -2.64 -7.26 -6.43
CA GLY A 1 -3.90 -6.69 -6.96
C GLY A 1 -3.93 -5.17 -6.89
N SER A 2 -4.59 -4.52 -7.85
CA SER A 2 -4.70 -3.06 -7.96
C SER A 2 -5.64 -2.46 -6.90
N ILE A 3 -5.80 -1.12 -6.90
CA ILE A 3 -6.75 -0.43 -6.01
C ILE A 3 -8.18 -0.98 -6.19
N GLY A 4 -8.93 -1.14 -5.12
CA GLY A 4 -10.34 -1.62 -5.16
C GLY A 4 -10.51 -3.14 -5.39
N MET A 5 -9.42 -3.90 -5.57
CA MET A 5 -9.46 -5.34 -5.86
C MET A 5 -9.66 -6.24 -4.62
N GLY A 6 -9.73 -5.71 -3.40
CA GLY A 6 -10.03 -6.49 -2.19
C GLY A 6 -8.83 -6.99 -1.40
N LYS A 7 -7.61 -6.46 -1.62
CA LYS A 7 -6.38 -6.85 -0.90
C LYS A 7 -6.55 -6.94 0.62
N THR A 8 -6.97 -5.85 1.24
CA THR A 8 -7.09 -5.78 2.70
C THR A 8 -8.12 -6.78 3.27
N THR A 9 -9.21 -7.03 2.54
CA THR A 9 -10.21 -8.03 2.93
C THR A 9 -9.61 -9.43 2.87
N THR A 10 -8.92 -9.75 1.77
CA THR A 10 -8.23 -11.04 1.60
C THR A 10 -7.13 -11.22 2.64
N ALA A 11 -6.31 -10.19 2.88
CA ALA A 11 -5.29 -10.23 3.93
C ALA A 11 -5.91 -10.52 5.32
N GLY A 12 -7.08 -9.93 5.63
CA GLY A 12 -7.82 -10.24 6.85
C GLY A 12 -8.31 -11.69 6.95
N ILE A 13 -8.55 -12.36 5.82
CA ILE A 13 -8.90 -13.78 5.80
C ILE A 13 -7.67 -14.64 6.12
N PHE A 14 -6.51 -14.33 5.55
CA PHE A 14 -5.25 -15.00 5.93
C PHE A 14 -4.98 -14.90 7.44
N VAL A 15 -5.22 -13.74 8.05
CA VAL A 15 -5.09 -13.56 9.51
C VAL A 15 -6.02 -14.49 10.29
N LYS A 16 -7.26 -14.66 9.85
CA LYS A 16 -8.22 -15.61 10.47
C LYS A 16 -7.74 -17.05 10.41
N HIS A 17 -6.87 -17.38 9.45
CA HIS A 17 -6.25 -18.69 9.31
C HIS A 17 -4.87 -18.79 9.98
N GLY A 18 -4.52 -17.84 10.87
CA GLY A 18 -3.31 -17.90 11.68
C GLY A 18 -2.07 -17.25 11.04
N CYS A 19 -2.19 -16.62 9.88
CA CYS A 19 -1.08 -15.88 9.29
C CYS A 19 -0.84 -14.55 10.02
N ALA A 20 0.42 -14.14 10.13
CA ALA A 20 0.76 -12.79 10.54
C ALA A 20 0.61 -11.80 9.36
N LEU A 21 0.22 -10.57 9.63
CA LEU A 21 0.00 -9.55 8.61
C LEU A 21 0.82 -8.29 8.87
N TRP A 22 1.64 -7.92 7.90
CA TRP A 22 2.27 -6.62 7.79
C TRP A 22 1.62 -5.81 6.67
N ASP A 23 1.27 -4.54 6.95
CA ASP A 23 0.53 -3.66 6.05
C ASP A 23 1.36 -2.40 5.81
N ALA A 24 1.82 -2.21 4.57
CA ALA A 24 2.66 -1.09 4.17
C ALA A 24 1.99 0.27 4.40
N ASP A 25 0.68 0.39 4.11
CA ASP A 25 -0.07 1.64 4.28
C ASP A 25 -0.22 2.01 5.76
N LYS A 26 -0.42 1.02 6.64
CA LYS A 26 -0.45 1.23 8.10
C LYS A 26 0.92 1.61 8.63
N THR A 27 1.98 1.00 8.14
CA THR A 27 3.36 1.36 8.51
C THR A 27 3.65 2.82 8.14
N VAL A 28 3.37 3.25 6.91
CA VAL A 28 3.54 4.67 6.52
C VAL A 28 2.66 5.59 7.38
N HIS A 29 1.43 5.17 7.70
CA HIS A 29 0.57 5.96 8.59
C HIS A 29 1.18 6.14 9.99
N LYS A 30 1.72 5.08 10.58
CA LYS A 30 2.44 5.09 11.87
C LYS A 30 3.66 6.01 11.83
N LEU A 31 4.48 5.92 10.76
CA LEU A 31 5.67 6.75 10.59
C LEU A 31 5.34 8.25 10.49
N TYR A 32 4.19 8.61 9.91
CA TYR A 32 3.74 9.99 9.68
C TYR A 32 2.86 10.55 10.80
N SER A 33 2.38 9.72 11.71
CA SER A 33 1.53 10.15 12.82
C SER A 33 2.30 11.03 13.83
N LYS A 34 1.58 11.71 14.72
CA LYS A 34 2.18 12.52 15.78
C LYS A 34 3.17 11.70 16.61
N GLY A 35 4.42 12.16 16.69
CA GLY A 35 5.51 11.43 17.33
C GLY A 35 6.10 10.29 16.48
N GLY A 36 5.63 10.12 15.24
CA GLY A 36 6.19 9.14 14.31
C GLY A 36 7.64 9.45 13.95
N ILE A 37 8.44 8.40 13.79
CA ILE A 37 9.89 8.51 13.60
C ILE A 37 10.30 9.27 12.33
N ALA A 38 9.44 9.31 11.29
CA ALA A 38 9.70 10.03 10.06
C ALA A 38 9.39 11.54 10.16
N VAL A 39 8.60 11.97 11.16
CA VAL A 39 8.05 13.33 11.23
C VAL A 39 9.17 14.38 11.25
N LYS A 40 10.19 14.20 12.08
CA LYS A 40 11.30 15.16 12.19
C LYS A 40 12.02 15.33 10.85
N ALA A 41 12.51 14.25 10.26
CA ALA A 41 13.28 14.30 9.02
C ALA A 41 12.45 14.84 7.82
N ILE A 42 11.17 14.47 7.75
CA ILE A 42 10.28 15.01 6.70
C ILE A 42 9.98 16.49 6.94
N SER A 43 9.83 16.93 8.18
CA SER A 43 9.59 18.35 8.51
C SER A 43 10.77 19.25 8.15
N GLU A 44 11.99 18.76 8.19
CA GLU A 44 13.19 19.48 7.73
C GLU A 44 13.18 19.67 6.20
N LEU A 45 12.71 18.68 5.47
CA LEU A 45 12.62 18.72 4.00
C LEU A 45 11.37 19.45 3.50
N PHE A 46 10.24 19.30 4.20
CA PHE A 46 8.92 19.85 3.88
C PHE A 46 8.25 20.45 5.13
N PRO A 47 8.67 21.61 5.62
CA PRO A 47 8.14 22.20 6.87
C PRO A 47 6.61 22.38 6.87
N THR A 48 6.05 22.78 5.73
CA THR A 48 4.60 23.03 5.58
C THR A 48 3.76 21.76 5.49
N SER A 49 4.38 20.58 5.39
CA SER A 49 3.66 19.30 5.40
C SER A 49 3.21 18.89 6.80
N VAL A 50 3.69 19.57 7.86
CA VAL A 50 3.36 19.22 9.24
C VAL A 50 2.04 19.89 9.67
N VAL A 51 1.06 19.06 10.03
CA VAL A 51 -0.24 19.51 10.54
C VAL A 51 -0.48 18.81 11.89
N ASN A 52 -0.67 19.59 12.95
CA ASN A 52 -0.90 19.09 14.32
C ASN A 52 0.17 18.08 14.80
N GLY A 53 1.42 18.26 14.36
CA GLY A 53 2.54 17.38 14.73
C GLY A 53 2.61 16.06 13.97
N SER A 54 1.82 15.91 12.90
CA SER A 54 1.81 14.76 11.98
C SER A 54 2.13 15.22 10.57
N ILE A 55 2.63 14.33 9.72
CA ILE A 55 2.81 14.61 8.30
C ILE A 55 1.48 14.45 7.57
N SER A 56 0.99 15.52 6.97
CA SER A 56 -0.17 15.51 6.09
C SER A 56 0.19 14.95 4.71
N ARG A 57 -0.35 13.79 4.36
CA ARG A 57 -0.15 13.18 3.03
C ARG A 57 -0.68 14.06 1.90
N ASN A 58 -1.73 14.85 2.16
CA ASN A 58 -2.31 15.74 1.16
C ASN A 58 -1.37 16.92 0.89
N GLU A 59 -0.87 17.58 1.93
CA GLU A 59 0.11 18.66 1.78
C GLU A 59 1.38 18.16 1.13
N LEU A 60 1.90 17.02 1.58
CA LEU A 60 3.08 16.41 1.00
C LEU A 60 2.91 16.10 -0.50
N LYS A 61 1.72 15.63 -0.91
CA LYS A 61 1.39 15.39 -2.31
C LYS A 61 1.37 16.67 -3.15
N VAL A 62 0.88 17.78 -2.59
CA VAL A 62 0.90 19.10 -3.24
C VAL A 62 2.34 19.57 -3.41
N LEU A 63 3.13 19.53 -2.35
CA LEU A 63 4.53 19.96 -2.36
C LEU A 63 5.40 19.14 -3.36
N LEU A 64 5.17 17.84 -3.45
CA LEU A 64 5.87 16.98 -4.40
C LEU A 64 5.45 17.22 -5.86
N LYS A 65 4.27 17.76 -6.12
CA LYS A 65 3.90 18.22 -7.47
C LYS A 65 4.65 19.49 -7.87
N GLU A 66 4.90 20.38 -6.91
CA GLU A 66 5.63 21.64 -7.12
C GLU A 66 7.16 21.41 -7.16
N GLN A 67 7.66 20.42 -6.43
CA GLN A 67 9.07 20.10 -6.26
C GLN A 67 9.33 18.60 -6.48
N PRO A 68 9.14 18.08 -7.71
CA PRO A 68 9.24 16.65 -8.00
C PRO A 68 10.63 16.07 -7.78
N GLU A 69 11.67 16.88 -7.86
CA GLU A 69 13.06 16.51 -7.58
C GLU A 69 13.28 16.04 -6.13
N LYS A 70 12.50 16.57 -5.20
CA LYS A 70 12.57 16.18 -3.77
C LYS A 70 11.96 14.81 -3.47
N LEU A 71 11.28 14.18 -4.42
CA LEU A 71 10.73 12.84 -4.23
C LEU A 71 11.81 11.84 -3.81
N LYS A 72 12.97 11.88 -4.48
CA LYS A 72 14.09 10.98 -4.15
C LYS A 72 14.65 11.21 -2.74
N GLU A 73 14.64 12.45 -2.26
CA GLU A 73 15.07 12.76 -0.90
C GLU A 73 14.07 12.23 0.13
N LEU A 74 12.77 12.39 -0.13
CA LEU A 74 11.72 11.80 0.70
C LEU A 74 11.83 10.27 0.75
N GLU A 75 12.04 9.63 -0.39
CA GLU A 75 12.23 8.18 -0.48
C GLU A 75 13.44 7.70 0.33
N LYS A 76 14.56 8.42 0.30
CA LYS A 76 15.74 8.12 1.13
C LYS A 76 15.46 8.18 2.64
N ILE A 77 14.51 9.01 3.07
CA ILE A 77 14.07 9.09 4.47
C ILE A 77 13.13 7.92 4.80
N VAL A 78 12.14 7.68 3.95
CA VAL A 78 11.02 6.80 4.27
C VAL A 78 11.33 5.32 4.03
N HIS A 79 12.04 4.97 2.95
CA HIS A 79 12.32 3.58 2.61
C HIS A 79 13.09 2.81 3.69
N PRO A 80 14.18 3.36 4.29
CA PRO A 80 14.88 2.65 5.36
C PRO A 80 14.00 2.41 6.59
N LEU A 81 13.10 3.35 6.91
CA LEU A 81 12.18 3.23 8.05
C LEU A 81 11.13 2.15 7.82
N ILE A 82 10.62 2.05 6.59
CA ILE A 82 9.69 0.98 6.18
C ILE A 82 10.39 -0.38 6.22
N GLN A 83 11.62 -0.46 5.72
CA GLN A 83 12.41 -1.70 5.75
C GLN A 83 12.69 -2.15 7.19
N ALA A 84 13.07 -1.23 8.07
CA ALA A 84 13.31 -1.53 9.48
C ALA A 84 12.04 -2.01 10.19
N ASP A 85 10.88 -1.38 9.95
CA ASP A 85 9.59 -1.81 10.52
C ASP A 85 9.21 -3.20 10.00
N ARG A 86 9.43 -3.48 8.70
CA ARG A 86 9.20 -4.81 8.11
C ARG A 86 10.11 -5.88 8.71
N GLN A 87 11.41 -5.58 8.90
CA GLN A 87 12.35 -6.50 9.52
C GLN A 87 11.99 -6.78 10.96
N ASN A 88 11.67 -5.76 11.75
CA ASN A 88 11.19 -5.91 13.12
C ASN A 88 9.93 -6.78 13.21
N PHE A 89 9.02 -6.64 12.25
CA PHE A 89 7.84 -7.49 12.18
C PHE A 89 8.23 -8.96 11.94
N LEU A 90 9.17 -9.24 11.02
CA LEU A 90 9.66 -10.59 10.76
C LEU A 90 10.35 -11.19 11.97
N ASP A 91 11.22 -10.42 12.64
CA ASP A 91 12.00 -10.88 13.80
C ASP A 91 11.11 -11.22 15.01
N GLN A 92 9.97 -10.55 15.14
CA GLN A 92 9.00 -10.77 16.22
C GLN A 92 7.89 -11.75 15.86
N ASN A 93 7.79 -12.13 14.58
CA ASN A 93 6.73 -13.01 14.12
C ASN A 93 7.00 -14.47 14.52
N VAL A 94 5.97 -15.12 15.05
CA VAL A 94 5.98 -16.54 15.44
C VAL A 94 5.03 -17.39 14.56
N ALA A 95 4.31 -16.79 13.63
CA ALA A 95 3.44 -17.52 12.71
C ALA A 95 4.28 -18.15 11.58
N ASP A 96 3.84 -19.31 11.11
CA ASP A 96 4.51 -20.04 10.01
C ASP A 96 4.48 -19.25 8.69
N ILE A 97 3.45 -18.39 8.51
CA ILE A 97 3.26 -17.61 7.30
C ILE A 97 3.12 -16.13 7.66
N ALA A 98 3.96 -15.28 7.07
CA ALA A 98 3.87 -13.83 7.11
C ALA A 98 3.29 -13.30 5.79
N VAL A 99 2.18 -12.57 5.87
CA VAL A 99 1.52 -11.93 4.73
C VAL A 99 1.90 -10.47 4.69
N PHE A 100 2.33 -9.98 3.52
CA PHE A 100 2.67 -8.59 3.27
C PHE A 100 1.63 -7.94 2.34
N ASP A 101 0.82 -7.01 2.85
CA ASP A 101 -0.08 -6.20 2.02
C ASP A 101 0.70 -5.00 1.46
N ILE A 102 1.19 -5.13 0.22
CA ILE A 102 1.98 -4.12 -0.49
C ILE A 102 1.25 -3.74 -1.78
N PRO A 103 0.72 -2.50 -1.90
CA PRO A 103 -0.09 -2.09 -3.06
C PRO A 103 0.62 -2.12 -4.41
N LEU A 104 1.92 -1.77 -4.43
CA LEU A 104 2.75 -1.65 -5.65
C LEU A 104 3.87 -2.70 -5.69
N LEU A 105 3.59 -3.93 -5.28
CA LEU A 105 4.56 -4.99 -5.11
C LEU A 105 5.41 -5.22 -6.37
N PHE A 106 4.78 -5.42 -7.53
CA PHE A 106 5.47 -5.68 -8.80
C PHE A 106 6.12 -4.41 -9.37
N GLU A 107 5.45 -3.26 -9.24
CA GLU A 107 5.96 -1.99 -9.74
C GLU A 107 7.25 -1.55 -9.03
N THR A 108 7.42 -1.95 -7.78
CA THR A 108 8.62 -1.66 -6.98
C THR A 108 9.66 -2.77 -7.02
N GLY A 109 9.34 -3.91 -7.62
CA GLY A 109 10.24 -5.07 -7.68
C GLY A 109 10.39 -5.84 -6.36
N LEU A 110 9.56 -5.53 -5.36
CA LEU A 110 9.57 -6.21 -4.05
C LEU A 110 9.02 -7.64 -4.10
N ASP A 111 8.38 -8.03 -5.20
CA ASP A 111 7.97 -9.41 -5.47
C ASP A 111 9.13 -10.40 -5.39
N LYS A 112 10.34 -9.96 -5.74
CA LYS A 112 11.57 -10.77 -5.71
C LYS A 112 12.06 -11.10 -4.29
N GLU A 113 11.56 -10.37 -3.28
CA GLU A 113 11.86 -10.61 -1.86
C GLU A 113 10.84 -11.53 -1.19
N MET A 114 9.83 -12.00 -1.93
CA MET A 114 8.75 -12.83 -1.42
C MET A 114 8.91 -14.28 -1.87
N ASP A 115 8.68 -15.23 -0.97
CA ASP A 115 8.66 -16.66 -1.33
C ASP A 115 7.53 -16.99 -2.30
N LYS A 116 6.36 -16.34 -2.10
CA LYS A 116 5.17 -16.50 -2.92
C LYS A 116 4.39 -15.20 -3.05
N THR A 117 3.75 -15.04 -4.19
CA THR A 117 2.93 -13.87 -4.49
C THR A 117 1.48 -14.26 -4.77
N VAL A 118 0.54 -13.46 -4.26
CA VAL A 118 -0.90 -13.64 -4.47
C VAL A 118 -1.48 -12.39 -5.10
N CYS A 119 -2.07 -12.52 -6.29
CA CYS A 119 -2.82 -11.44 -6.91
C CYS A 119 -4.32 -11.60 -6.64
N VAL A 120 -4.92 -10.59 -6.02
CA VAL A 120 -6.37 -10.51 -5.90
C VAL A 120 -6.95 -9.71 -7.05
N PHE A 121 -8.06 -10.17 -7.61
CA PHE A 121 -8.73 -9.51 -8.74
C PHE A 121 -10.24 -9.59 -8.64
N THR A 122 -10.92 -8.71 -9.34
CA THR A 122 -12.37 -8.72 -9.57
C THR A 122 -12.67 -8.04 -10.89
N SER A 123 -13.93 -8.04 -11.33
CA SER A 123 -14.32 -7.34 -12.55
C SER A 123 -14.10 -5.82 -12.43
N ALA A 124 -13.87 -5.15 -13.56
CA ALA A 124 -13.73 -3.69 -13.62
C ALA A 124 -14.96 -2.98 -13.04
N ARG A 125 -16.16 -3.53 -13.27
CA ARG A 125 -17.42 -3.02 -12.70
C ARG A 125 -17.38 -3.04 -11.18
N ASN A 126 -17.07 -4.20 -10.57
CA ASN A 126 -17.00 -4.35 -9.11
C ASN A 126 -15.90 -3.46 -8.51
N GLN A 127 -14.77 -3.31 -9.23
CA GLN A 127 -13.68 -2.41 -8.82
C GLN A 127 -14.19 -0.97 -8.68
N ILE A 128 -14.84 -0.43 -9.72
CA ILE A 128 -15.37 0.93 -9.71
C ILE A 128 -16.46 1.09 -8.65
N GLU A 129 -17.39 0.15 -8.52
CA GLU A 129 -18.43 0.18 -7.49
C GLU A 129 -17.85 0.22 -6.06
N ARG A 130 -16.79 -0.55 -5.80
CA ARG A 130 -16.09 -0.55 -4.50
C ARG A 130 -15.37 0.78 -4.23
N LEU A 131 -14.77 1.38 -5.25
CA LEU A 131 -14.09 2.67 -5.13
C LEU A 131 -15.08 3.80 -4.85
N LYS A 132 -16.22 3.83 -5.53
CA LYS A 132 -17.32 4.77 -5.29
C LYS A 132 -17.88 4.68 -3.86
N LYS A 133 -18.03 3.48 -3.33
CA LYS A 133 -18.49 3.28 -1.93
C LYS A 133 -17.51 3.81 -0.88
N ARG A 134 -16.22 3.95 -1.22
CA ARG A 134 -15.21 4.46 -0.29
C ARG A 134 -15.11 5.98 -0.30
N ASN A 135 -15.24 6.60 -1.45
CA ASN A 135 -15.13 8.03 -1.66
C ASN A 135 -16.02 8.42 -2.84
N ASP A 136 -16.75 9.51 -2.71
CA ASP A 136 -17.65 10.01 -3.75
C ASP A 136 -16.90 10.87 -4.77
N ASN A 137 -15.95 10.25 -5.50
CA ASN A 137 -15.20 10.88 -6.58
C ASN A 137 -15.77 10.49 -7.95
N SER A 138 -15.42 11.24 -8.99
CA SER A 138 -15.86 10.96 -10.35
C SER A 138 -15.23 9.67 -10.92
N ASP A 139 -15.94 9.05 -11.88
CA ASP A 139 -15.43 7.87 -12.60
C ASP A 139 -14.10 8.13 -13.30
N ASN A 140 -13.90 9.36 -13.82
CA ASN A 140 -12.64 9.75 -14.48
C ASN A 140 -11.47 9.77 -13.49
N TYR A 141 -11.69 10.22 -12.25
CA TYR A 141 -10.68 10.16 -11.20
C TYR A 141 -10.24 8.72 -10.90
N TYR A 142 -11.19 7.79 -10.81
CA TYR A 142 -10.86 6.38 -10.57
C TYR A 142 -10.14 5.74 -11.76
N LYS A 143 -10.55 6.05 -12.99
CA LYS A 143 -9.86 5.58 -14.20
C LYS A 143 -8.41 6.08 -14.24
N GLU A 144 -8.16 7.34 -13.88
CA GLU A 144 -6.81 7.89 -13.78
C GLU A 144 -5.97 7.16 -12.71
N LEU A 145 -6.53 6.88 -11.53
CA LEU A 145 -5.83 6.13 -10.49
C LEU A 145 -5.47 4.71 -10.92
N ILE A 146 -6.39 4.05 -11.61
CA ILE A 146 -6.19 2.68 -12.11
C ILE A 146 -5.12 2.67 -13.21
N SER A 147 -5.14 3.65 -14.13
CA SER A 147 -4.17 3.73 -15.23
C SER A 147 -2.72 3.97 -14.80
N LYS A 148 -2.51 4.49 -13.59
CA LYS A 148 -1.17 4.69 -13.00
C LYS A 148 -0.57 3.42 -12.38
N GLN A 149 -1.32 2.34 -12.32
CA GLN A 149 -0.88 1.05 -11.79
C GLN A 149 -0.70 0.04 -12.92
N MET A 150 0.18 -0.93 -12.71
CA MET A 150 0.26 -2.08 -13.60
C MET A 150 -1.13 -2.73 -13.77
N PRO A 151 -1.55 -3.09 -14.98
CA PRO A 151 -2.83 -3.76 -15.23
C PRO A 151 -3.00 -5.01 -14.37
N SER A 152 -4.22 -5.22 -13.85
CA SER A 152 -4.51 -6.38 -12.99
C SER A 152 -4.23 -7.72 -13.67
N GLU A 153 -4.48 -7.82 -14.98
CA GLU A 153 -4.20 -9.03 -15.78
C GLU A 153 -2.70 -9.35 -15.80
N GLU A 154 -1.85 -8.33 -15.94
CA GLU A 154 -0.39 -8.52 -15.90
C GLU A 154 0.06 -8.95 -14.49
N LYS A 155 -0.46 -8.31 -13.45
CA LYS A 155 -0.19 -8.74 -12.06
C LYS A 155 -0.59 -10.18 -11.81
N CYS A 156 -1.74 -10.61 -12.32
CA CYS A 156 -2.19 -12.00 -12.19
C CYS A 156 -1.25 -12.98 -12.93
N LYS A 157 -0.72 -12.61 -14.10
CA LYS A 157 0.24 -13.44 -14.85
C LYS A 157 1.59 -13.56 -14.15
N LEU A 158 2.01 -12.53 -13.44
CA LEU A 158 3.28 -12.50 -12.71
C LEU A 158 3.20 -13.17 -11.33
N SER A 159 1.99 -13.41 -10.81
CA SER A 159 1.78 -13.96 -9.47
C SER A 159 1.80 -15.49 -9.47
N ASP A 160 2.28 -16.09 -8.37
CA ASP A 160 2.20 -17.54 -8.15
C ASP A 160 0.74 -18.01 -7.99
N PHE A 161 -0.11 -17.20 -7.35
CA PHE A 161 -1.52 -17.51 -7.09
C PHE A 161 -2.42 -16.33 -7.42
N THR A 162 -3.66 -16.65 -7.80
CA THR A 162 -4.69 -15.65 -8.04
C THR A 162 -5.95 -15.96 -7.23
N ILE A 163 -6.58 -14.92 -6.67
CA ILE A 163 -7.84 -15.04 -5.92
C ILE A 163 -8.87 -14.09 -6.51
N GLU A 164 -9.99 -14.63 -6.96
CA GLU A 164 -11.13 -13.83 -7.38
C GLU A 164 -11.91 -13.34 -6.15
N THR A 165 -12.09 -12.02 -6.03
CA THR A 165 -12.75 -11.39 -4.87
C THR A 165 -14.15 -10.89 -5.19
N THR A 166 -14.88 -11.52 -6.07
CA THR A 166 -16.23 -11.12 -6.47
C THR A 166 -17.23 -11.29 -5.32
N SER A 167 -17.10 -12.36 -4.52
CA SER A 167 -17.84 -12.58 -3.29
C SER A 167 -16.92 -13.06 -2.15
N HIS A 168 -17.39 -13.00 -0.91
CA HIS A 168 -16.64 -13.54 0.24
C HIS A 168 -16.47 -15.06 0.18
N GLU A 169 -17.35 -15.77 -0.52
CA GLU A 169 -17.29 -17.23 -0.68
C GLU A 169 -16.17 -17.68 -1.63
N LYS A 170 -15.67 -16.76 -2.47
CA LYS A 170 -14.59 -17.02 -3.44
C LYS A 170 -13.19 -16.64 -2.93
N VAL A 171 -13.08 -16.08 -1.74
CA VAL A 171 -11.85 -15.72 -1.07
C VAL A 171 -11.57 -16.72 0.05
#